data_e011037b6b5c873bfa099912c3fd9283
#
_entry.id   e011037b6b5c873bfa099912c3fd9283
#
_cell.length_a   1.000
_cell.length_b   1.000
_cell.length_c   1.000
_cell.angle_alpha   90.00
_cell.angle_beta   90.00
_cell.angle_gamma   90.00
#
_symmetry.space_group_name_H-M   'P 1'
#
loop_
_entity.id
_entity.type
_entity.pdbx_description
1 polymer ?
#
loop_
_entity_poly.entity_id
_entity_poly.type
_entity_poly.pdbx_seq_one_letter_code
_entity_poly.pdbx_strand_id
1 'polypeptide(L)'
;MDDIIKVKHRGSFHVGGEKVKLENAPVEDFPYQGKFTFHSDPNGIHWAKQMYVQYTELAEPVSKYPILMWHGGGLTGVTWETTPDGREGFDTLFLRHGFNVYVSDAVERGRASWAKFPEINPTPPIFHSYEARWLNLKMGETYPIPYEGNRFPIDHSDQLMMQGVPRWLTSDEWTIDAYCKYIERLQKHVDGVIIMVHSQGALYTKEIMQKYPDFVKAVVFIEAASLPALDEDLSAFAKIPQLYVYGDFMSDDYKVVHSWAESVRRGIPAWRAKLDEIHADYTWMDLPEMGIKGNSHMLMMDNNNDQIAGFINDWLVEKGLCDNK
;
A
#
# COMPACT_ATOMS: atom_id res chain seq x y z
N MET A 1 9.95 0.63 28.80
CA MET A 1 9.93 -0.49 27.82
C MET A 1 11.29 -0.56 27.19
N ASP A 2 11.82 -1.77 27.01
CA ASP A 2 13.07 -1.91 26.24
C ASP A 2 12.85 -1.36 24.84
N ASP A 3 13.70 -0.45 24.44
CA ASP A 3 13.64 0.21 23.12
C ASP A 3 14.14 -0.71 21.99
N ILE A 4 14.45 -1.96 22.33
CA ILE A 4 15.06 -2.95 21.45
C ILE A 4 14.00 -3.85 20.82
N ILE A 5 14.01 -3.94 19.49
CA ILE A 5 13.24 -4.92 18.74
C ILE A 5 14.12 -6.15 18.49
N LYS A 6 13.74 -7.31 19.06
CA LYS A 6 14.46 -8.57 18.88
C LYS A 6 14.01 -9.26 17.58
N VAL A 7 14.82 -9.19 16.56
CA VAL A 7 14.56 -9.79 15.25
C VAL A 7 15.12 -11.23 15.20
N LYS A 8 14.33 -12.19 14.75
CA LYS A 8 14.73 -13.58 14.47
C LYS A 8 15.25 -13.73 13.05
N HIS A 9 14.46 -13.23 12.08
CA HIS A 9 14.83 -13.25 10.67
C HIS A 9 14.49 -11.94 9.98
N ARG A 10 15.36 -11.55 9.07
CA ARG A 10 15.08 -10.48 8.11
C ARG A 10 15.53 -10.94 6.73
N GLY A 11 14.68 -10.75 5.73
CA GLY A 11 15.00 -11.19 4.38
C GLY A 11 14.11 -10.55 3.34
N SER A 12 14.27 -11.01 2.11
CA SER A 12 13.45 -10.55 0.98
C SER A 12 13.39 -11.62 -0.10
N PHE A 13 12.39 -11.48 -0.98
CA PHE A 13 12.25 -12.32 -2.16
C PHE A 13 11.47 -11.59 -3.25
N HIS A 14 11.64 -12.04 -4.49
CA HIS A 14 10.75 -11.71 -5.59
C HIS A 14 9.75 -12.85 -5.79
N VAL A 15 8.53 -12.50 -6.23
CA VAL A 15 7.46 -13.47 -6.49
C VAL A 15 6.57 -12.99 -7.64
N GLY A 16 5.92 -13.92 -8.31
CA GLY A 16 5.11 -13.62 -9.49
C GLY A 16 5.94 -13.40 -10.75
N GLY A 17 5.30 -12.86 -11.74
CA GLY A 17 5.92 -12.59 -13.04
C GLY A 17 6.11 -13.81 -13.94
N GLU A 18 6.67 -13.54 -15.11
CA GLU A 18 6.90 -14.51 -16.17
C GLU A 18 8.12 -14.16 -17.01
N LYS A 19 8.57 -15.11 -17.81
CA LYS A 19 9.61 -14.89 -18.83
C LYS A 19 8.99 -14.34 -20.09
N VAL A 20 9.43 -13.16 -20.52
CA VAL A 20 9.03 -12.51 -21.79
C VAL A 20 10.22 -12.48 -22.72
N LYS A 21 10.04 -12.97 -23.96
CA LYS A 21 11.06 -12.92 -25.00
C LYS A 21 10.89 -11.64 -25.83
N LEU A 22 11.93 -10.86 -25.92
CA LEU A 22 12.01 -9.72 -26.85
C LEU A 22 12.75 -10.15 -28.10
N GLU A 23 12.21 -9.74 -29.27
CA GLU A 23 12.80 -10.00 -30.56
C GLU A 23 12.67 -8.74 -31.41
N ASN A 24 13.72 -8.44 -32.18
CA ASN A 24 13.77 -7.28 -33.09
C ASN A 24 13.68 -5.92 -32.39
N ALA A 25 13.97 -5.85 -31.08
CA ALA A 25 14.11 -4.58 -30.39
C ALA A 25 15.39 -3.87 -30.88
N PRO A 26 15.40 -2.54 -30.97
CA PRO A 26 16.57 -1.81 -31.48
C PRO A 26 17.77 -1.98 -30.53
N VAL A 27 18.91 -2.24 -31.14
CA VAL A 27 20.20 -2.24 -30.44
C VAL A 27 20.73 -0.82 -30.39
N GLU A 28 21.21 -0.38 -29.25
CA GLU A 28 21.66 1.00 -29.03
C GLU A 28 23.08 1.01 -28.48
N ASP A 29 23.89 1.94 -29.00
CA ASP A 29 25.24 2.18 -28.53
C ASP A 29 25.32 3.49 -27.75
N PHE A 30 25.82 3.40 -26.52
CA PHE A 30 25.98 4.53 -25.61
C PHE A 30 27.47 4.84 -25.35
N PRO A 31 27.96 6.07 -25.68
CA PRO A 31 29.26 6.51 -25.20
C PRO A 31 29.29 6.49 -23.67
N TYR A 32 30.26 5.80 -23.08
CA TYR A 32 30.37 5.69 -21.63
C TYR A 32 31.72 6.22 -21.13
N GLN A 33 31.68 7.25 -20.30
CA GLN A 33 32.84 7.91 -19.69
C GLN A 33 33.91 8.37 -20.69
N GLY A 34 33.60 8.55 -21.95
CA GLY A 34 34.56 8.90 -23.00
C GLY A 34 35.67 7.86 -23.25
N LYS A 35 35.53 6.64 -22.70
CA LYS A 35 36.54 5.58 -22.74
C LYS A 35 36.16 4.40 -23.63
N PHE A 36 34.85 4.05 -23.65
CA PHE A 36 34.34 2.94 -24.47
C PHE A 36 32.88 3.17 -24.83
N THR A 37 32.40 2.40 -25.79
CA THR A 37 30.99 2.34 -26.19
C THR A 37 30.33 1.17 -25.49
N PHE A 38 29.25 1.45 -24.75
CA PHE A 38 28.41 0.41 -24.15
C PHE A 38 27.39 -0.04 -25.19
N HIS A 39 27.50 -1.27 -25.62
CA HIS A 39 26.58 -1.90 -26.56
C HIS A 39 25.40 -2.51 -25.79
N SER A 40 24.19 -2.00 -26.03
CA SER A 40 22.95 -2.45 -25.39
C SER A 40 22.07 -3.19 -26.39
N ASP A 41 22.08 -4.51 -26.31
CA ASP A 41 21.16 -5.37 -27.04
C ASP A 41 20.08 -5.87 -26.06
N PRO A 42 18.82 -5.40 -26.18
CA PRO A 42 17.73 -5.84 -25.33
C PRO A 42 17.09 -7.15 -25.78
N ASN A 43 17.47 -7.72 -26.92
CA ASN A 43 16.88 -8.95 -27.42
C ASN A 43 17.26 -10.15 -26.56
N GLY A 44 16.26 -10.97 -26.21
CA GLY A 44 16.46 -12.12 -25.35
C GLY A 44 15.30 -12.35 -24.38
N ILE A 45 15.55 -13.11 -23.33
CA ILE A 45 14.55 -13.45 -22.31
C ILE A 45 14.70 -12.51 -21.11
N HIS A 46 13.63 -11.83 -20.78
CA HIS A 46 13.51 -10.96 -19.61
C HIS A 46 12.55 -11.58 -18.60
N TRP A 47 12.82 -11.35 -17.30
CA TRP A 47 11.80 -11.58 -16.27
C TRP A 47 11.00 -10.28 -16.10
N ALA A 48 9.68 -10.36 -16.11
CA ALA A 48 8.77 -9.22 -16.04
C ALA A 48 7.55 -9.52 -15.15
N LYS A 49 6.84 -8.48 -14.72
CA LYS A 49 5.58 -8.58 -13.97
C LYS A 49 5.72 -9.20 -12.57
N GLN A 50 6.94 -9.24 -12.03
CA GLN A 50 7.22 -9.67 -10.65
C GLN A 50 6.94 -8.55 -9.66
N MET A 51 6.72 -8.94 -8.40
CA MET A 51 6.75 -8.06 -7.24
C MET A 51 7.93 -8.40 -6.31
N TYR A 52 8.23 -7.48 -5.39
CA TYR A 52 9.24 -7.68 -4.36
C TYR A 52 8.60 -7.64 -2.98
N VAL A 53 9.13 -8.43 -2.05
CA VAL A 53 8.71 -8.47 -0.65
C VAL A 53 9.94 -8.45 0.24
N GLN A 54 9.95 -7.55 1.23
CA GLN A 54 10.88 -7.55 2.35
C GLN A 54 10.12 -7.96 3.61
N TYR A 55 10.73 -8.75 4.49
CA TYR A 55 10.10 -9.17 5.73
C TYR A 55 11.04 -9.05 6.92
N THR A 56 10.43 -8.83 8.08
CA THR A 56 11.08 -8.87 9.38
C THR A 56 10.23 -9.71 10.32
N GLU A 57 10.81 -10.77 10.85
CA GLU A 57 10.16 -11.69 11.80
C GLU A 57 10.80 -11.53 13.18
N LEU A 58 9.97 -11.37 14.19
CA LEU A 58 10.38 -11.21 15.58
C LEU A 58 10.86 -12.54 16.17
N ALA A 59 11.74 -12.48 17.15
CA ALA A 59 12.13 -13.63 17.95
C ALA A 59 10.96 -14.19 18.77
N GLU A 60 10.10 -13.29 19.24
CA GLU A 60 8.96 -13.60 20.11
C GLU A 60 7.76 -12.75 19.64
N PRO A 61 7.09 -13.12 18.52
CA PRO A 61 5.92 -12.41 18.06
C PRO A 61 4.73 -12.61 19.03
N VAL A 62 3.92 -11.58 19.22
CA VAL A 62 2.68 -11.64 20.02
C VAL A 62 1.51 -12.03 19.11
N SER A 63 1.51 -11.52 17.87
CA SER A 63 0.51 -11.93 16.89
C SER A 63 0.85 -13.27 16.25
N LYS A 64 -0.18 -14.09 16.10
CA LYS A 64 -0.10 -15.36 15.38
C LYS A 64 0.05 -15.17 13.86
N TYR A 65 -0.42 -14.05 13.32
CA TYR A 65 -0.47 -13.76 11.90
C TYR A 65 0.41 -12.56 11.56
N PRO A 66 1.24 -12.63 10.48
CA PRO A 66 2.00 -11.49 10.01
C PRO A 66 1.07 -10.44 9.38
N ILE A 67 1.52 -9.17 9.41
CA ILE A 67 0.90 -8.08 8.65
C ILE A 67 1.60 -7.94 7.30
N LEU A 68 0.81 -7.95 6.22
CA LEU A 68 1.25 -7.66 4.86
C LEU A 68 0.88 -6.22 4.51
N MET A 69 1.87 -5.37 4.24
CA MET A 69 1.68 -3.94 3.97
C MET A 69 1.79 -3.66 2.46
N TRP A 70 0.69 -3.18 1.86
CA TRP A 70 0.56 -2.89 0.43
C TRP A 70 0.37 -1.39 0.20
N HIS A 71 1.28 -0.79 -0.56
CA HIS A 71 1.33 0.65 -0.79
C HIS A 71 0.33 1.18 -1.81
N GLY A 72 0.18 2.50 -1.90
CA GLY A 72 -0.67 3.22 -2.83
C GLY A 72 -0.08 3.45 -4.22
N GLY A 73 -0.85 4.14 -5.06
CA GLY A 73 -0.47 4.45 -6.44
C GLY A 73 0.73 5.37 -6.56
N GLY A 74 1.69 5.01 -7.44
CA GLY A 74 2.91 5.80 -7.66
C GLY A 74 3.87 5.85 -6.47
N LEU A 75 3.70 4.94 -5.50
CA LEU A 75 4.50 4.75 -4.31
C LEU A 75 5.12 3.34 -4.29
N THR A 76 5.86 3.03 -3.23
CA THR A 76 6.52 1.75 -2.96
C THR A 76 6.34 1.37 -1.48
N GLY A 77 6.93 0.26 -1.06
CA GLY A 77 6.98 -0.15 0.35
C GLY A 77 7.60 0.87 1.29
N VAL A 78 8.39 1.81 0.79
CA VAL A 78 8.95 2.93 1.57
C VAL A 78 7.87 3.73 2.29
N THR A 79 6.63 3.73 1.77
CA THR A 79 5.46 4.33 2.43
C THR A 79 5.29 3.89 3.90
N TRP A 80 5.70 2.68 4.24
CA TRP A 80 5.53 2.07 5.55
C TRP A 80 6.74 2.18 6.46
N GLU A 81 7.89 2.55 5.89
CA GLU A 81 9.18 2.60 6.57
C GLU A 81 9.31 3.89 7.42
N THR A 82 10.46 4.58 7.36
CA THR A 82 10.67 5.84 8.10
C THR A 82 9.79 6.96 7.55
N THR A 83 9.18 7.74 8.43
CA THR A 83 8.41 8.94 8.03
C THR A 83 9.32 10.01 7.44
N PRO A 84 8.80 10.98 6.65
CA PRO A 84 9.60 12.04 6.03
C PRO A 84 10.44 12.86 7.00
N ASP A 85 9.99 13.04 8.23
CA ASP A 85 10.67 13.77 9.32
C ASP A 85 11.54 12.87 10.22
N GLY A 86 11.74 11.60 9.85
CA GLY A 86 12.67 10.68 10.50
C GLY A 86 12.13 9.88 11.68
N ARG A 87 10.81 9.94 11.96
CA ARG A 87 10.17 9.08 12.98
C ARG A 87 10.00 7.65 12.46
N GLU A 88 9.67 6.74 13.35
CA GLU A 88 9.32 5.36 13.00
C GLU A 88 8.05 5.31 12.16
N GLY A 89 8.09 4.56 11.06
CA GLY A 89 6.92 4.26 10.24
C GLY A 89 6.15 3.06 10.76
N PHE A 90 5.08 2.72 10.05
CA PHE A 90 4.18 1.63 10.47
C PHE A 90 4.88 0.26 10.53
N ASP A 91 5.85 0.00 9.67
CA ASP A 91 6.61 -1.26 9.73
C ASP A 91 7.24 -1.47 11.11
N THR A 92 7.91 -0.44 11.63
CA THR A 92 8.57 -0.48 12.93
C THR A 92 7.56 -0.42 14.08
N LEU A 93 6.52 0.40 13.98
CA LEU A 93 5.47 0.50 15.00
C LEU A 93 4.74 -0.84 15.17
N PHE A 94 4.42 -1.56 14.10
CA PHE A 94 3.79 -2.87 14.20
C PHE A 94 4.74 -3.98 14.66
N LEU A 95 6.05 -3.89 14.37
CA LEU A 95 7.05 -4.74 15.03
C LEU A 95 7.05 -4.51 16.55
N ARG A 96 6.92 -3.26 17.03
CA ARG A 96 6.80 -2.95 18.46
C ARG A 96 5.51 -3.48 19.06
N HIS A 97 4.41 -3.51 18.31
CA HIS A 97 3.17 -4.15 18.71
C HIS A 97 3.24 -5.69 18.68
N GLY A 98 4.35 -6.27 18.19
CA GLY A 98 4.60 -7.71 18.24
C GLY A 98 4.15 -8.47 17.03
N PHE A 99 3.94 -7.81 15.90
CA PHE A 99 3.65 -8.45 14.62
C PHE A 99 4.93 -8.73 13.83
N ASN A 100 4.96 -9.85 13.13
CA ASN A 100 5.86 -10.02 12.00
C ASN A 100 5.35 -9.13 10.85
N VAL A 101 6.25 -8.43 10.18
CA VAL A 101 5.89 -7.45 9.15
C VAL A 101 6.50 -7.80 7.81
N TYR A 102 5.67 -7.74 6.77
CA TYR A 102 6.04 -7.98 5.37
C TYR A 102 5.65 -6.77 4.54
N VAL A 103 6.63 -6.04 4.02
CA VAL A 103 6.44 -4.85 3.19
C VAL A 103 6.70 -5.20 1.73
N SER A 104 5.76 -4.90 0.85
CA SER A 104 5.89 -5.22 -0.57
C SER A 104 6.04 -3.99 -1.46
N ASP A 105 6.78 -4.16 -2.56
CA ASP A 105 6.71 -3.32 -3.74
C ASP A 105 5.92 -4.08 -4.81
N ALA A 106 4.78 -3.54 -5.21
CA ALA A 106 3.91 -4.12 -6.22
C ALA A 106 4.62 -4.23 -7.58
N VAL A 107 3.98 -4.89 -8.53
CA VAL A 107 4.51 -4.99 -9.89
C VAL A 107 4.87 -3.61 -10.43
N GLU A 108 6.04 -3.50 -11.06
CA GLU A 108 6.62 -2.26 -11.62
C GLU A 108 7.05 -1.20 -10.61
N ARG A 109 6.92 -1.46 -9.31
CA ARG A 109 7.27 -0.48 -8.28
C ARG A 109 8.61 -0.79 -7.64
N GLY A 110 9.37 0.26 -7.37
CA GLY A 110 10.59 0.22 -6.55
C GLY A 110 11.50 -0.97 -6.86
N ARG A 111 11.69 -1.83 -5.87
CA ARG A 111 12.58 -3.01 -5.94
C ARG A 111 12.03 -4.14 -6.82
N ALA A 112 10.74 -4.11 -7.18
CA ALA A 112 10.18 -5.03 -8.17
C ALA A 112 10.74 -4.79 -9.57
N SER A 113 11.23 -3.57 -9.83
CA SER A 113 11.76 -3.15 -11.13
C SER A 113 10.72 -3.15 -12.25
N TRP A 114 11.05 -2.56 -13.36
CA TRP A 114 10.21 -2.52 -14.55
C TRP A 114 11.06 -2.49 -15.82
N ALA A 115 10.46 -2.88 -16.92
CA ALA A 115 11.10 -2.86 -18.23
C ALA A 115 10.36 -1.92 -19.18
N LYS A 116 11.10 -1.06 -19.89
CA LYS A 116 10.59 -0.01 -20.77
C LYS A 116 9.97 -0.51 -22.08
N PHE A 117 10.01 -1.81 -22.34
CA PHE A 117 9.69 -2.38 -23.66
C PHE A 117 8.17 -2.48 -23.88
N PRO A 118 7.67 -2.07 -25.07
CA PRO A 118 6.23 -2.10 -25.37
C PRO A 118 5.61 -3.50 -25.29
N GLU A 119 6.38 -4.55 -25.52
CA GLU A 119 5.95 -5.96 -25.40
C GLU A 119 5.62 -6.34 -23.94
N ILE A 120 6.19 -5.60 -22.98
CA ILE A 120 5.97 -5.80 -21.53
C ILE A 120 5.01 -4.72 -21.01
N ASN A 121 5.29 -3.46 -21.30
CA ASN A 121 4.51 -2.31 -20.87
C ASN A 121 4.03 -1.52 -22.11
N PRO A 122 2.83 -1.85 -22.64
CA PRO A 122 2.36 -1.31 -23.92
C PRO A 122 2.00 0.18 -23.90
N THR A 123 1.90 0.76 -22.72
CA THR A 123 1.60 2.18 -22.54
C THR A 123 2.74 2.91 -21.82
N PRO A 124 2.93 4.22 -22.03
CA PRO A 124 3.87 4.98 -21.22
C PRO A 124 3.41 5.03 -19.75
N PRO A 125 4.35 5.09 -18.80
CA PRO A 125 4.02 5.25 -17.39
C PRO A 125 3.50 6.65 -17.07
N ILE A 126 2.69 6.74 -16.03
CA ILE A 126 2.31 8.00 -15.39
C ILE A 126 3.34 8.31 -14.31
N PHE A 127 3.80 9.56 -14.30
CA PHE A 127 4.63 10.11 -13.23
C PHE A 127 4.04 11.45 -12.80
N HIS A 128 3.70 11.56 -11.52
CA HIS A 128 3.05 12.76 -11.00
C HIS A 128 4.05 13.86 -10.68
N SER A 129 3.72 15.11 -11.05
CA SER A 129 4.43 16.30 -10.58
C SER A 129 4.22 16.52 -9.08
N TYR A 130 4.96 17.46 -8.52
CA TYR A 130 4.83 17.88 -7.14
C TYR A 130 3.42 18.39 -6.83
N GLU A 131 2.88 19.27 -7.70
CA GLU A 131 1.54 19.85 -7.57
C GLU A 131 0.43 18.78 -7.63
N ALA A 132 0.56 17.83 -8.56
CA ALA A 132 -0.41 16.75 -8.71
C ALA A 132 -0.41 15.84 -7.48
N ARG A 133 0.76 15.54 -6.89
CA ARG A 133 0.86 14.78 -5.65
C ARG A 133 0.32 15.52 -4.46
N TRP A 134 0.61 16.83 -4.36
CA TRP A 134 0.16 17.67 -3.27
C TRP A 134 -1.34 17.59 -3.07
N LEU A 135 -2.11 17.78 -4.13
CA LEU A 135 -3.56 17.64 -4.11
C LEU A 135 -4.00 16.17 -3.91
N ASN A 136 -3.39 15.24 -4.64
CA ASN A 136 -3.74 13.83 -4.59
C ASN A 136 -3.56 13.22 -3.19
N LEU A 137 -2.54 13.68 -2.45
CA LEU A 137 -2.23 13.20 -1.10
C LEU A 137 -2.89 14.04 0.00
N LYS A 138 -3.82 14.94 -0.36
CA LYS A 138 -4.59 15.80 0.56
C LYS A 138 -3.71 16.67 1.44
N MET A 139 -2.63 17.21 0.88
CA MET A 139 -1.76 18.14 1.60
C MET A 139 -2.30 19.57 1.57
N GLY A 140 -2.92 19.98 0.48
CA GLY A 140 -3.51 21.30 0.27
C GLY A 140 -4.15 21.42 -1.11
N GLU A 141 -4.91 22.48 -1.35
CA GLU A 141 -5.56 22.75 -2.65
C GLU A 141 -4.53 23.11 -3.73
N THR A 142 -3.49 23.82 -3.34
CA THR A 142 -2.46 24.32 -4.26
C THR A 142 -1.09 24.28 -3.61
N TYR A 143 -0.13 23.65 -4.26
CA TYR A 143 1.26 23.64 -3.81
C TYR A 143 1.84 25.07 -3.84
N PRO A 144 2.61 25.48 -2.82
CA PRO A 144 3.02 24.74 -1.63
C PRO A 144 2.16 25.02 -0.36
N ILE A 145 0.91 25.45 -0.52
CA ILE A 145 0.05 25.89 0.58
C ILE A 145 -0.67 24.69 1.19
N PRO A 146 -0.36 24.27 2.44
CA PRO A 146 -1.05 23.17 3.08
C PRO A 146 -2.47 23.58 3.53
N TYR A 147 -3.34 22.58 3.72
CA TYR A 147 -4.57 22.78 4.47
C TYR A 147 -4.25 23.18 5.91
N GLU A 148 -5.07 24.07 6.48
CA GLU A 148 -4.93 24.49 7.88
C GLU A 148 -5.04 23.26 8.81
N GLY A 149 -4.09 23.12 9.73
CA GLY A 149 -4.05 22.01 10.68
C GLY A 149 -3.58 20.68 10.08
N ASN A 150 -3.07 20.66 8.85
CA ASN A 150 -2.53 19.43 8.25
C ASN A 150 -1.45 18.82 9.13
N ARG A 151 -1.55 17.50 9.38
CA ARG A 151 -0.64 16.76 10.26
C ARG A 151 0.55 16.15 9.52
N PHE A 152 0.59 16.20 8.20
CA PHE A 152 1.77 15.76 7.47
C PHE A 152 2.96 16.68 7.81
N PRO A 153 4.18 16.16 7.96
CA PRO A 153 5.38 16.97 8.22
C PRO A 153 5.78 17.77 6.97
N ILE A 154 5.08 18.86 6.71
CA ILE A 154 5.14 19.65 5.46
C ILE A 154 6.56 20.14 5.16
N ASP A 155 7.34 20.53 6.16
CA ASP A 155 8.74 20.98 6.00
C ASP A 155 9.66 19.86 5.45
N HIS A 156 9.20 18.61 5.49
CA HIS A 156 9.90 17.44 4.99
C HIS A 156 9.22 16.81 3.76
N SER A 157 8.30 17.54 3.10
CA SER A 157 7.51 17.02 1.97
C SER A 157 8.38 16.54 0.80
N ASP A 158 9.57 17.10 0.60
CA ASP A 158 10.53 16.63 -0.40
C ASP A 158 10.88 15.14 -0.24
N GLN A 159 10.98 14.65 1.00
CA GLN A 159 11.26 13.23 1.26
C GLN A 159 10.15 12.31 0.72
N LEU A 160 8.89 12.73 0.80
CA LEU A 160 7.79 11.99 0.20
C LEU A 160 7.80 12.12 -1.33
N MET A 161 8.08 13.29 -1.87
CA MET A 161 8.10 13.51 -3.32
C MET A 161 9.19 12.68 -3.99
N MET A 162 10.36 12.52 -3.35
CA MET A 162 11.44 11.65 -3.81
C MET A 162 11.08 10.15 -3.77
N GLN A 163 10.09 9.73 -2.99
CA GLN A 163 9.61 8.33 -2.98
C GLN A 163 8.75 7.99 -4.21
N GLY A 164 8.40 9.00 -5.01
CA GLY A 164 7.55 8.81 -6.17
C GLY A 164 8.19 7.95 -7.25
N VAL A 165 7.41 7.01 -7.77
CA VAL A 165 7.81 6.12 -8.86
C VAL A 165 6.82 6.17 -10.02
N PRO A 166 7.25 5.83 -11.23
CA PRO A 166 6.34 5.60 -12.35
C PRO A 166 5.30 4.53 -12.03
N ARG A 167 4.12 4.64 -12.64
CA ARG A 167 3.10 3.58 -12.59
C ARG A 167 2.44 3.43 -13.95
N TRP A 168 2.02 2.21 -14.26
CA TRP A 168 1.16 1.91 -15.40
C TRP A 168 -0.26 1.69 -14.93
N LEU A 169 -1.25 2.08 -15.73
CA LEU A 169 -2.67 1.81 -15.45
C LEU A 169 -3.12 0.44 -15.98
N THR A 170 -2.24 -0.24 -16.72
CA THR A 170 -2.51 -1.52 -17.37
C THR A 170 -1.93 -2.72 -16.63
N SER A 171 -1.36 -2.52 -15.44
CA SER A 171 -0.66 -3.56 -14.68
C SER A 171 -1.47 -4.18 -13.52
N ASP A 172 -2.74 -3.81 -13.37
CA ASP A 172 -3.55 -4.25 -12.23
C ASP A 172 -3.74 -5.77 -12.20
N GLU A 173 -4.04 -6.41 -13.35
CA GLU A 173 -4.17 -7.88 -13.44
C GLU A 173 -2.87 -8.61 -13.07
N TRP A 174 -1.72 -8.09 -13.51
CA TRP A 174 -0.42 -8.66 -13.16
C TRP A 174 -0.09 -8.49 -11.68
N THR A 175 -0.52 -7.37 -11.13
CA THR A 175 -0.36 -7.08 -9.70
C THR A 175 -1.21 -8.04 -8.88
N ILE A 176 -2.46 -8.29 -9.24
CA ILE A 176 -3.34 -9.26 -8.58
C ILE A 176 -2.73 -10.67 -8.67
N ASP A 177 -2.27 -11.10 -9.86
CA ASP A 177 -1.61 -12.41 -10.04
C ASP A 177 -0.36 -12.53 -9.14
N ALA A 178 0.48 -11.50 -9.09
CA ALA A 178 1.66 -11.48 -8.24
C ALA A 178 1.30 -11.56 -6.75
N TYR A 179 0.26 -10.84 -6.29
CA TYR A 179 -0.24 -10.94 -4.92
C TYR A 179 -0.83 -12.33 -4.64
N CYS A 180 -1.54 -12.95 -5.57
CA CYS A 180 -2.00 -14.34 -5.44
C CYS A 180 -0.82 -15.30 -5.20
N LYS A 181 0.22 -15.22 -6.03
CA LYS A 181 1.43 -16.05 -5.89
C LYS A 181 2.19 -15.75 -4.59
N TYR A 182 2.13 -14.51 -4.11
CA TYR A 182 2.68 -14.14 -2.82
C TYR A 182 1.91 -14.83 -1.67
N ILE A 183 0.59 -14.80 -1.68
CA ILE A 183 -0.24 -15.51 -0.69
C ILE A 183 0.04 -17.03 -0.75
N GLU A 184 0.06 -17.63 -1.94
CA GLU A 184 0.37 -19.06 -2.14
C GLU A 184 1.75 -19.47 -1.58
N ARG A 185 2.72 -18.55 -1.67
CA ARG A 185 4.04 -18.75 -1.05
C ARG A 185 3.93 -18.74 0.48
N LEU A 186 3.18 -17.80 1.06
CA LEU A 186 3.03 -17.66 2.51
C LEU A 186 2.23 -18.82 3.13
N GLN A 187 1.26 -19.39 2.43
CA GLN A 187 0.48 -20.55 2.89
C GLN A 187 1.35 -21.77 3.24
N LYS A 188 2.59 -21.81 2.75
CA LYS A 188 3.55 -22.87 3.08
C LYS A 188 4.26 -22.65 4.42
N HIS A 189 4.09 -21.48 5.05
CA HIS A 189 4.90 -21.08 6.20
C HIS A 189 4.08 -20.53 7.37
N VAL A 190 2.87 -20.02 7.11
CA VAL A 190 1.97 -19.43 8.12
C VAL A 190 0.53 -19.87 7.90
N ASP A 191 -0.29 -19.84 8.97
CA ASP A 191 -1.69 -20.30 8.95
C ASP A 191 -2.70 -19.20 8.57
N GLY A 192 -2.23 -18.01 8.28
CA GLY A 192 -3.04 -16.87 7.89
C GLY A 192 -2.26 -15.58 7.88
N VAL A 193 -2.89 -14.54 7.36
CA VAL A 193 -2.28 -13.20 7.25
C VAL A 193 -3.31 -12.11 7.57
N ILE A 194 -2.81 -10.97 8.03
CA ILE A 194 -3.53 -9.70 8.09
C ILE A 194 -3.04 -8.85 6.94
N ILE A 195 -3.94 -8.27 6.16
CA ILE A 195 -3.59 -7.41 5.04
C ILE A 195 -3.84 -5.96 5.44
N MET A 196 -2.83 -5.11 5.35
CA MET A 196 -2.94 -3.66 5.54
C MET A 196 -2.64 -2.98 4.23
N VAL A 197 -3.61 -2.22 3.72
CA VAL A 197 -3.51 -1.60 2.39
C VAL A 197 -3.69 -0.11 2.48
N HIS A 198 -2.94 0.61 1.65
CA HIS A 198 -3.08 2.04 1.47
C HIS A 198 -3.58 2.36 0.06
N SER A 199 -4.57 3.25 -0.02
CA SER A 199 -4.98 3.90 -1.27
C SER A 199 -5.29 2.89 -2.40
N GLN A 200 -4.54 2.90 -3.51
CA GLN A 200 -4.68 1.97 -4.64
C GLN A 200 -4.52 0.49 -4.21
N GLY A 201 -3.79 0.21 -3.13
CA GLY A 201 -3.66 -1.17 -2.62
C GLY A 201 -5.01 -1.83 -2.35
N ALA A 202 -6.03 -1.05 -2.02
CA ALA A 202 -7.39 -1.55 -1.82
C ALA A 202 -8.03 -2.18 -3.07
N LEU A 203 -7.62 -1.73 -4.27
CA LEU A 203 -8.16 -2.26 -5.52
C LEU A 203 -7.90 -3.77 -5.70
N TYR A 204 -6.79 -4.25 -5.14
CA TYR A 204 -6.34 -5.64 -5.30
C TYR A 204 -6.90 -6.59 -4.24
N THR A 205 -7.47 -6.05 -3.15
CA THR A 205 -7.86 -6.85 -1.98
C THR A 205 -9.07 -7.72 -2.23
N LYS A 206 -10.04 -7.27 -3.03
CA LYS A 206 -11.26 -8.02 -3.31
C LYS A 206 -10.96 -9.41 -3.86
N GLU A 207 -10.19 -9.51 -4.93
CA GLU A 207 -9.82 -10.76 -5.57
C GLU A 207 -9.02 -11.67 -4.62
N ILE A 208 -8.15 -11.10 -3.80
CA ILE A 208 -7.38 -11.86 -2.81
C ILE A 208 -8.29 -12.38 -1.70
N MET A 209 -9.20 -11.56 -1.19
CA MET A 209 -10.18 -11.99 -0.18
C MET A 209 -11.08 -13.10 -0.72
N GLN A 210 -11.56 -12.98 -1.97
CA GLN A 210 -12.40 -13.99 -2.61
C GLN A 210 -11.67 -15.31 -2.85
N LYS A 211 -10.40 -15.25 -3.27
CA LYS A 211 -9.61 -16.43 -3.58
C LYS A 211 -9.10 -17.16 -2.33
N TYR A 212 -8.85 -16.40 -1.24
CA TYR A 212 -8.26 -16.94 -0.01
C TYR A 212 -9.03 -16.56 1.26
N PRO A 213 -10.37 -16.78 1.31
CA PRO A 213 -11.23 -16.26 2.39
C PRO A 213 -10.95 -16.86 3.76
N ASP A 214 -10.36 -18.06 3.82
CA ASP A 214 -9.99 -18.72 5.08
C ASP A 214 -8.56 -18.40 5.52
N PHE A 215 -7.73 -17.88 4.63
CA PHE A 215 -6.34 -17.54 4.90
C PHE A 215 -6.18 -16.07 5.30
N VAL A 216 -6.93 -15.16 4.71
CA VAL A 216 -6.98 -13.74 5.12
C VAL A 216 -7.80 -13.62 6.39
N LYS A 217 -7.17 -13.19 7.50
CA LYS A 217 -7.80 -13.12 8.83
C LYS A 217 -8.42 -11.76 9.12
N ALA A 218 -7.90 -10.70 8.53
CA ALA A 218 -8.47 -9.36 8.58
C ALA A 218 -7.89 -8.51 7.46
N VAL A 219 -8.59 -7.42 7.12
CA VAL A 219 -8.09 -6.39 6.21
C VAL A 219 -8.22 -5.02 6.86
N VAL A 220 -7.14 -4.25 6.86
CA VAL A 220 -7.09 -2.85 7.30
C VAL A 220 -6.95 -1.97 6.06
N PHE A 221 -8.00 -1.21 5.76
CA PHE A 221 -8.05 -0.25 4.67
C PHE A 221 -7.69 1.14 5.17
N ILE A 222 -6.51 1.63 4.80
CA ILE A 222 -6.05 2.97 5.12
C ILE A 222 -6.26 3.87 3.91
N GLU A 223 -7.15 4.85 4.03
CA GLU A 223 -7.43 5.80 2.95
C GLU A 223 -7.70 5.09 1.61
N ALA A 224 -8.49 4.03 1.61
CA ALA A 224 -8.78 3.27 0.40
C ALA A 224 -9.30 4.19 -0.72
N ALA A 225 -8.59 4.21 -1.86
CA ALA A 225 -8.94 5.08 -3.00
C ALA A 225 -9.95 4.45 -3.95
N SER A 226 -10.45 3.26 -3.65
CA SER A 226 -11.51 2.58 -4.38
C SER A 226 -12.34 1.71 -3.45
N LEU A 227 -13.62 1.61 -3.75
CA LEU A 227 -14.55 0.67 -3.12
C LEU A 227 -15.02 -0.30 -4.19
N PRO A 228 -15.27 -1.60 -3.87
CA PRO A 228 -15.85 -2.54 -4.81
C PRO A 228 -17.21 -2.08 -5.34
N ALA A 229 -17.58 -2.52 -6.52
CA ALA A 229 -18.91 -2.26 -7.05
C ALA A 229 -19.97 -3.05 -6.25
N LEU A 230 -21.15 -2.43 -6.04
CA LEU A 230 -22.16 -2.98 -5.14
C LEU A 230 -22.88 -4.23 -5.69
N ASP A 231 -22.78 -4.46 -7.00
CA ASP A 231 -23.39 -5.58 -7.73
C ASP A 231 -22.42 -6.76 -7.95
N GLU A 232 -21.19 -6.65 -7.41
CA GLU A 232 -20.21 -7.74 -7.47
C GLU A 232 -20.44 -8.77 -6.37
N ASP A 233 -19.73 -9.92 -6.47
CA ASP A 233 -19.67 -10.90 -5.39
C ASP A 233 -18.87 -10.34 -4.20
N LEU A 234 -19.56 -10.13 -3.09
CA LEU A 234 -18.99 -9.59 -1.84
C LEU A 234 -19.01 -10.62 -0.71
N SER A 235 -19.16 -11.90 -1.01
CA SER A 235 -19.25 -12.99 -0.02
C SER A 235 -18.04 -13.06 0.91
N ALA A 236 -16.84 -12.72 0.40
CA ALA A 236 -15.63 -12.66 1.21
C ALA A 236 -15.66 -11.50 2.24
N PHE A 237 -16.29 -10.38 1.89
CA PHE A 237 -16.47 -9.25 2.82
C PHE A 237 -17.39 -9.57 3.98
N ALA A 238 -18.35 -10.48 3.79
CA ALA A 238 -19.21 -10.96 4.88
C ALA A 238 -18.47 -11.87 5.89
N LYS A 239 -17.33 -12.45 5.50
CA LYS A 239 -16.59 -13.41 6.34
C LYS A 239 -15.37 -12.83 7.03
N ILE A 240 -14.68 -11.89 6.40
CA ILE A 240 -13.38 -11.39 6.84
C ILE A 240 -13.58 -10.07 7.57
N PRO A 241 -13.11 -9.92 8.84
CA PRO A 241 -13.17 -8.66 9.56
C PRO A 241 -12.43 -7.54 8.83
N GLN A 242 -13.00 -6.34 8.82
CA GLN A 242 -12.49 -5.20 8.08
C GLN A 242 -12.44 -3.95 8.95
N LEU A 243 -11.34 -3.20 8.86
CA LEU A 243 -11.19 -1.88 9.42
C LEU A 243 -10.99 -0.86 8.30
N TYR A 244 -11.81 0.16 8.24
CA TYR A 244 -11.65 1.32 7.36
C TYR A 244 -11.20 2.51 8.18
N VAL A 245 -10.06 3.12 7.80
CA VAL A 245 -9.51 4.31 8.46
C VAL A 245 -9.39 5.44 7.44
N TYR A 246 -10.13 6.52 7.66
CA TYR A 246 -10.09 7.70 6.81
C TYR A 246 -9.69 8.95 7.60
N GLY A 247 -8.83 9.75 7.01
CA GLY A 247 -8.39 11.05 7.53
C GLY A 247 -9.29 12.20 7.10
N ASP A 248 -8.77 13.41 7.20
CA ASP A 248 -9.46 14.66 6.92
C ASP A 248 -9.39 15.07 5.42
N PHE A 249 -9.87 16.27 5.10
CA PHE A 249 -9.78 16.93 3.81
C PHE A 249 -10.54 16.25 2.67
N MET A 250 -11.68 15.60 2.99
CA MET A 250 -12.57 14.98 2.01
C MET A 250 -13.98 15.58 2.00
N SER A 251 -14.34 16.45 2.96
CA SER A 251 -15.69 17.02 3.09
C SER A 251 -15.97 18.13 2.05
N ASP A 252 -17.24 18.54 1.95
CA ASP A 252 -17.67 19.65 1.10
C ASP A 252 -17.16 21.03 1.56
N ASP A 253 -16.50 21.12 2.72
CA ASP A 253 -15.88 22.33 3.22
C ASP A 253 -14.63 22.72 2.41
N TYR A 254 -14.04 21.78 1.69
CA TYR A 254 -12.86 22.00 0.86
C TYR A 254 -13.27 22.30 -0.60
N LYS A 255 -12.75 23.39 -1.15
CA LYS A 255 -13.11 23.89 -2.49
C LYS A 255 -12.61 22.99 -3.62
N VAL A 256 -11.47 22.35 -3.42
CA VAL A 256 -10.84 21.45 -4.38
C VAL A 256 -10.50 20.15 -3.69
N VAL A 257 -11.12 19.08 -4.14
CA VAL A 257 -10.86 17.73 -3.68
C VAL A 257 -10.42 16.88 -4.86
N HIS A 258 -9.39 16.09 -4.70
CA HIS A 258 -8.95 15.21 -5.76
C HIS A 258 -10.06 14.21 -6.16
N SER A 259 -10.18 13.92 -7.44
CA SER A 259 -11.27 13.10 -8.02
C SER A 259 -11.49 11.74 -7.35
N TRP A 260 -10.40 11.07 -6.92
CA TRP A 260 -10.54 9.80 -6.20
C TRP A 260 -11.21 9.99 -4.83
N ALA A 261 -10.81 11.03 -4.08
CA ALA A 261 -11.35 11.31 -2.75
C ALA A 261 -12.84 11.69 -2.84
N GLU A 262 -13.20 12.50 -3.82
CA GLU A 262 -14.60 12.84 -4.10
C GLU A 262 -15.43 11.59 -4.47
N SER A 263 -14.90 10.72 -5.34
CA SER A 263 -15.56 9.49 -5.75
C SER A 263 -15.80 8.54 -4.56
N VAL A 264 -14.77 8.33 -3.74
CA VAL A 264 -14.87 7.49 -2.54
C VAL A 264 -15.85 8.09 -1.54
N ARG A 265 -15.74 9.38 -1.20
CA ARG A 265 -16.64 10.06 -0.27
C ARG A 265 -18.11 9.89 -0.67
N ARG A 266 -18.43 10.07 -1.95
CA ARG A 266 -19.80 9.86 -2.47
C ARG A 266 -20.25 8.40 -2.40
N GLY A 267 -19.33 7.45 -2.52
CA GLY A 267 -19.61 6.00 -2.47
C GLY A 267 -19.76 5.43 -1.06
N ILE A 268 -19.13 6.08 -0.04
CA ILE A 268 -19.12 5.57 1.33
C ILE A 268 -20.50 5.24 1.90
N PRO A 269 -21.54 6.10 1.80
CA PRO A 269 -22.84 5.76 2.37
C PRO A 269 -23.47 4.50 1.77
N ALA A 270 -23.38 4.34 0.45
CA ALA A 270 -23.90 3.16 -0.24
C ALA A 270 -23.06 1.91 0.09
N TRP A 271 -21.74 2.06 0.20
CA TRP A 271 -20.85 0.97 0.58
C TRP A 271 -21.13 0.47 2.00
N ARG A 272 -21.26 1.37 2.98
CA ARG A 272 -21.61 0.99 4.36
C ARG A 272 -22.96 0.30 4.43
N ALA A 273 -23.99 0.82 3.73
CA ALA A 273 -25.29 0.16 3.66
C ALA A 273 -25.19 -1.24 3.06
N LYS A 274 -24.30 -1.45 2.08
CA LYS A 274 -24.06 -2.77 1.50
C LYS A 274 -23.35 -3.72 2.47
N LEU A 275 -22.38 -3.25 3.23
CA LEU A 275 -21.74 -4.03 4.28
C LEU A 275 -22.73 -4.46 5.37
N ASP A 276 -23.65 -3.57 5.76
CA ASP A 276 -24.74 -3.88 6.70
C ASP A 276 -25.69 -4.94 6.12
N GLU A 277 -26.10 -4.80 4.85
CA GLU A 277 -26.96 -5.76 4.14
C GLU A 277 -26.38 -7.17 4.13
N ILE A 278 -25.08 -7.31 3.89
CA ILE A 278 -24.40 -8.61 3.85
C ILE A 278 -23.91 -9.09 5.24
N HIS A 279 -24.27 -8.38 6.31
CA HIS A 279 -23.84 -8.66 7.68
C HIS A 279 -22.31 -8.77 7.85
N ALA A 280 -21.56 -7.90 7.18
CA ALA A 280 -20.10 -7.86 7.28
C ALA A 280 -19.67 -7.45 8.70
N ASP A 281 -18.57 -8.07 9.18
CA ASP A 281 -17.88 -7.61 10.38
C ASP A 281 -16.93 -6.48 9.98
N TYR A 282 -17.38 -5.22 10.12
CA TYR A 282 -16.56 -4.07 9.79
C TYR A 282 -16.58 -2.99 10.87
N THR A 283 -15.49 -2.25 10.97
CA THR A 283 -15.36 -1.05 11.78
C THR A 283 -15.00 0.13 10.87
N TRP A 284 -15.68 1.27 11.07
CA TRP A 284 -15.43 2.48 10.31
C TRP A 284 -14.84 3.54 11.25
N MET A 285 -13.56 3.90 11.03
CA MET A 285 -12.87 4.97 11.74
C MET A 285 -12.76 6.20 10.82
N ASP A 286 -13.69 7.12 10.96
CA ASP A 286 -13.59 8.46 10.41
C ASP A 286 -12.89 9.33 11.45
N LEU A 287 -11.62 9.64 11.24
CA LEU A 287 -10.80 10.34 12.24
C LEU A 287 -11.36 11.72 12.59
N PRO A 288 -11.83 12.55 11.63
CA PRO A 288 -12.52 13.80 11.93
C PRO A 288 -13.75 13.63 12.83
N GLU A 289 -14.60 12.62 12.60
CA GLU A 289 -15.76 12.32 13.44
C GLU A 289 -15.35 11.89 14.85
N MET A 290 -14.17 11.27 15.00
CA MET A 290 -13.57 10.92 16.29
C MET A 290 -12.89 12.13 16.99
N GLY A 291 -12.92 13.32 16.38
CA GLY A 291 -12.28 14.54 16.88
C GLY A 291 -10.78 14.63 16.52
N ILE A 292 -10.26 13.76 15.68
CA ILE A 292 -8.87 13.71 15.23
C ILE A 292 -8.80 14.33 13.85
N LYS A 293 -8.52 15.62 13.79
CA LYS A 293 -8.50 16.41 12.55
C LYS A 293 -7.09 16.55 11.98
N GLY A 294 -7.03 16.90 10.69
CA GLY A 294 -5.82 17.30 9.99
C GLY A 294 -5.01 16.14 9.40
N ASN A 295 -5.46 14.91 9.49
CA ASN A 295 -4.78 13.77 8.89
C ASN A 295 -4.89 13.81 7.35
N SER A 296 -3.73 13.67 6.70
CA SER A 296 -3.58 13.67 5.24
C SER A 296 -3.99 12.33 4.62
N HIS A 297 -3.73 12.13 3.32
CA HIS A 297 -3.84 10.81 2.70
C HIS A 297 -2.74 9.83 3.18
N MET A 298 -1.71 10.36 3.82
CA MET A 298 -0.55 9.59 4.27
C MET A 298 -0.57 9.38 5.79
N LEU A 299 -1.66 8.80 6.32
CA LEU A 299 -1.87 8.59 7.77
C LEU A 299 -0.66 7.97 8.47
N MET A 300 0.05 7.07 7.78
CA MET A 300 1.25 6.38 8.27
C MET A 300 2.48 7.29 8.37
N MET A 301 2.42 8.49 7.79
CA MET A 301 3.50 9.49 7.80
C MET A 301 3.14 10.75 8.58
N ASP A 302 1.87 10.96 8.91
CA ASP A 302 1.39 12.11 9.68
C ASP A 302 2.04 12.12 11.08
N ASN A 303 2.10 13.29 11.73
CA ASN A 303 2.81 13.47 12.99
C ASN A 303 2.16 12.78 14.21
N ASN A 304 1.02 12.13 14.01
CA ASN A 304 0.32 11.27 14.96
C ASN A 304 0.21 9.81 14.45
N ASN A 305 1.14 9.38 13.63
CA ASN A 305 1.11 8.04 13.04
C ASN A 305 1.15 6.92 14.10
N ASP A 306 1.83 7.14 15.21
CA ASP A 306 1.88 6.25 16.37
C ASP A 306 0.49 6.08 17.03
N GLN A 307 -0.27 7.16 17.17
CA GLN A 307 -1.66 7.12 17.65
C GLN A 307 -2.54 6.29 16.70
N ILE A 308 -2.42 6.49 15.39
CA ILE A 308 -3.19 5.73 14.39
C ILE A 308 -2.80 4.25 14.42
N ALA A 309 -1.50 3.94 14.49
CA ALA A 309 -1.04 2.56 14.64
C ALA A 309 -1.59 1.91 15.94
N GLY A 310 -1.67 2.67 17.03
CA GLY A 310 -2.29 2.24 18.28
C GLY A 310 -3.76 1.86 18.11
N PHE A 311 -4.58 2.68 17.46
CA PHE A 311 -5.99 2.37 17.20
C PHE A 311 -6.17 1.10 16.34
N ILE A 312 -5.32 0.94 15.32
CA ILE A 312 -5.35 -0.27 14.49
C ILE A 312 -4.96 -1.50 15.32
N ASN A 313 -3.93 -1.38 16.15
CA ASN A 313 -3.52 -2.46 17.06
C ASN A 313 -4.64 -2.85 18.02
N ASP A 314 -5.29 -1.88 18.65
CA ASP A 314 -6.38 -2.11 19.61
C ASP A 314 -7.54 -2.84 18.93
N TRP A 315 -7.87 -2.46 17.70
CA TRP A 315 -8.87 -3.17 16.90
C TRP A 315 -8.44 -4.62 16.59
N LEU A 316 -7.18 -4.86 16.23
CA LEU A 316 -6.65 -6.21 15.98
C LEU A 316 -6.69 -7.07 17.24
N VAL A 317 -6.42 -6.49 18.40
CA VAL A 317 -6.56 -7.16 19.71
C VAL A 317 -8.02 -7.48 20.01
N GLU A 318 -8.95 -6.55 19.77
CA GLU A 318 -10.39 -6.76 19.95
C GLU A 318 -10.89 -7.94 19.06
N LYS A 319 -10.36 -8.08 17.85
CA LYS A 319 -10.67 -9.19 16.95
C LYS A 319 -9.98 -10.51 17.33
N GLY A 320 -9.17 -10.54 18.38
CA GLY A 320 -8.44 -11.73 18.83
C GLY A 320 -7.32 -12.17 17.88
N LEU A 321 -6.78 -11.23 17.10
CA LEU A 321 -5.71 -11.48 16.11
C LEU A 321 -4.32 -11.21 16.69
N CYS A 322 -4.25 -10.59 17.86
CA CYS A 322 -3.05 -10.30 18.63
C CYS A 322 -3.39 -10.33 20.11
N ASP A 323 -2.48 -10.82 20.94
CA ASP A 323 -2.62 -10.75 22.38
C ASP A 323 -2.22 -9.35 22.89
N ASN A 324 -2.83 -8.91 23.99
CA ASN A 324 -2.40 -7.71 24.68
C ASN A 324 -0.96 -7.92 25.23
N LYS A 325 -0.07 -6.97 24.91
CA LYS A 325 1.26 -6.90 25.51
C LYS A 325 1.20 -6.26 26.90
#